data_7b019c1b70cf767a0360a8541f78fb4a
#
_entry.id   7b019c1b70cf767a0360a8541f78fb4a
#
_cell.length_a   1.000
_cell.length_b   1.000
_cell.length_c   1.000
_cell.angle_alpha   90.00
_cell.angle_beta   90.00
_cell.angle_gamma   90.00
#
_symmetry.space_group_name_H-M   'P 1'
#
loop_
_entity.id
_entity.type
_entity.pdbx_description
1 polymer ?
#
loop_
_entity_poly.entity_id
_entity_poly.type
_entity_poly.pdbx_seq_one_letter_code
_entity_poly.pdbx_strand_id
1 'polypeptide(L)'
;MQFYLRRYPLLSGMTGTAKSSEDEFWQLYDLKVTVIPTHTPCRRVDHPYEVYLTKAAKDNAIIDCIKTAHAKNQPVLVGTSSIELSEELSGRLAAEGITANVLNAKNDELEAEIIKEAGRPGAVTISANMSGRGVDIKLGGADESQKDEAVAAGGLLILGTFMSESERGDMQLRGRSGRQGDVGESRFIISLEDEIMTKYEIKKLIPKRHYPTAETGRPIDDKIVLREVDRIQRIAQGDTLELRKRLLKFTMIGEKHRDAVFGRRKAFLTGESEVDIWQNEFANDYSTAVQKFGEDKVNALQKRVILQVINEYWSDYLDYTSYLRDGIHLTRIGGKNPADEYNITCEEFFSGMEEQVIDTMGERLQTLLSLDNIDDFVINTPTELWTYTLNESGEELLKKSFIETALSEEEEESYYDNGDDSDSRDEDETEEQTDEKPAKKAFSQNYSVRRIKI
;
A
#
# COMPACT_ATOMS: atom_id res chain seq x y z
N MET A 1 6.28 -1.71 4.89
CA MET A 1 7.36 -1.37 3.95
C MET A 1 7.86 0.07 4.11
N GLN A 2 7.02 1.12 4.04
CA GLN A 2 7.45 2.53 4.13
C GLN A 2 8.27 2.84 5.39
N PHE A 3 7.78 2.45 6.56
CA PHE A 3 8.48 2.66 7.82
C PHE A 3 9.81 1.89 7.89
N TYR A 4 9.85 0.66 7.37
CA TYR A 4 11.06 -0.15 7.34
C TYR A 4 12.19 0.54 6.56
N LEU A 5 11.88 1.11 5.39
CA LEU A 5 12.86 1.85 4.59
C LEU A 5 13.40 3.10 5.31
N ARG A 6 12.58 3.77 6.14
CA ARG A 6 13.03 4.93 6.93
C ARG A 6 14.00 4.59 8.06
N ARG A 7 14.16 3.31 8.41
CA ARG A 7 15.12 2.87 9.44
C ARG A 7 16.56 2.83 8.93
N TYR A 8 16.77 2.88 7.62
CA TYR A 8 18.12 2.96 7.08
C TYR A 8 18.71 4.35 7.31
N PRO A 9 19.90 4.46 7.94
CA PRO A 9 20.55 5.74 8.18
C PRO A 9 20.96 6.45 6.88
N LEU A 10 21.20 5.69 5.82
CA LEU A 10 21.49 6.15 4.48
C LEU A 10 20.57 5.43 3.51
N LEU A 11 19.68 6.18 2.89
CA LEU A 11 18.76 5.69 1.88
C LEU A 11 18.96 6.47 0.58
N SER A 12 19.15 5.76 -0.52
CA SER A 12 19.21 6.35 -1.85
C SER A 12 18.63 5.39 -2.88
N GLY A 13 18.28 5.90 -4.06
CA GLY A 13 17.74 5.08 -5.13
C GLY A 13 17.93 5.72 -6.49
N MET A 14 17.76 4.96 -7.54
CA MET A 14 17.84 5.43 -8.92
C MET A 14 16.62 4.96 -9.70
N THR A 15 16.01 5.89 -10.42
CA THR A 15 14.89 5.61 -11.34
C THR A 15 14.79 6.72 -12.37
N GLY A 16 14.32 6.39 -13.57
CA GLY A 16 14.06 7.37 -14.64
C GLY A 16 12.79 8.20 -14.42
N THR A 17 12.00 7.90 -13.39
CA THR A 17 10.64 8.48 -13.20
C THR A 17 10.45 9.13 -11.83
N ALA A 18 11.54 9.50 -11.13
CA ALA A 18 11.44 10.07 -9.77
C ALA A 18 10.87 11.49 -9.76
N LYS A 19 11.12 12.29 -10.81
CA LYS A 19 10.82 13.73 -10.79
C LYS A 19 9.35 14.06 -10.59
N SER A 20 8.45 13.33 -11.23
CA SER A 20 7.01 13.51 -11.08
C SER A 20 6.46 13.13 -9.68
N SER A 21 7.26 12.43 -8.87
CA SER A 21 6.92 12.04 -7.49
C SER A 21 7.88 12.66 -6.46
N GLU A 22 8.54 13.77 -6.77
CA GLU A 22 9.53 14.41 -5.90
C GLU A 22 8.95 14.76 -4.52
N ASP A 23 7.74 15.31 -4.49
CA ASP A 23 7.04 15.67 -3.26
C ASP A 23 6.74 14.43 -2.40
N GLU A 24 6.38 13.30 -3.03
CA GLU A 24 6.18 12.04 -2.33
C GLU A 24 7.47 11.52 -1.69
N PHE A 25 8.58 11.53 -2.44
CA PHE A 25 9.88 11.11 -1.90
C PHE A 25 10.33 12.00 -0.73
N TRP A 26 10.10 13.31 -0.84
CA TRP A 26 10.42 14.23 0.24
C TRP A 26 9.55 13.99 1.48
N GLN A 27 8.23 13.93 1.32
CA GLN A 27 7.30 13.84 2.45
C GLN A 27 7.34 12.48 3.17
N LEU A 28 7.55 11.38 2.43
CA LEU A 28 7.53 10.04 3.02
C LEU A 28 8.91 9.55 3.47
N TYR A 29 9.99 9.96 2.82
CA TYR A 29 11.33 9.39 3.03
C TYR A 29 12.41 10.43 3.30
N ASP A 30 12.08 11.72 3.26
CA ASP A 30 13.05 12.84 3.36
C ASP A 30 14.15 12.78 2.27
N LEU A 31 13.78 12.29 1.08
CA LEU A 31 14.69 12.13 -0.04
C LEU A 31 14.51 13.26 -1.06
N LYS A 32 15.61 13.89 -1.45
CA LYS A 32 15.65 14.87 -2.53
C LYS A 32 15.88 14.17 -3.87
N VAL A 33 15.19 14.62 -4.90
CA VAL A 33 15.36 14.13 -6.27
C VAL A 33 16.36 15.01 -7.02
N THR A 34 17.41 14.39 -7.53
CA THR A 34 18.39 15.06 -8.41
C THR A 34 18.24 14.49 -9.82
N VAL A 35 18.00 15.37 -10.79
CA VAL A 35 17.91 14.99 -12.21
C VAL A 35 19.32 14.94 -12.80
N ILE A 36 19.72 13.77 -13.26
CA ILE A 36 20.98 13.56 -13.97
C ILE A 36 20.67 13.57 -15.48
N PRO A 37 21.30 14.44 -16.29
CA PRO A 37 21.10 14.47 -17.73
C PRO A 37 21.45 13.13 -18.39
N THR A 38 20.72 12.76 -19.43
CA THR A 38 21.00 11.55 -20.20
C THR A 38 22.29 11.68 -20.99
N HIS A 39 23.08 10.61 -21.09
CA HIS A 39 24.31 10.59 -21.89
C HIS A 39 24.02 10.80 -23.39
N THR A 40 22.99 10.12 -23.89
CA THR A 40 22.51 10.25 -25.29
C THR A 40 21.13 10.91 -25.27
N PRO A 41 20.86 11.89 -26.14
CA PRO A 41 19.53 12.50 -26.24
C PRO A 41 18.45 11.47 -26.54
N CYS A 42 17.30 11.59 -25.85
CA CYS A 42 16.15 10.73 -26.13
C CYS A 42 15.57 11.05 -27.52
N ARG A 43 15.42 10.02 -28.35
CA ARG A 43 14.87 10.12 -29.71
C ARG A 43 13.45 9.56 -29.80
N ARG A 44 12.87 9.12 -28.66
CA ARG A 44 11.49 8.68 -28.59
C ARG A 44 10.53 9.85 -28.77
N VAL A 45 9.48 9.64 -29.54
CA VAL A 45 8.40 10.60 -29.72
C VAL A 45 7.23 10.18 -28.80
N ASP A 46 6.93 11.02 -27.81
CA ASP A 46 5.82 10.79 -26.91
C ASP A 46 4.59 11.58 -27.39
N HIS A 47 3.54 10.89 -27.83
CA HIS A 47 2.28 11.52 -28.23
C HIS A 47 1.43 11.88 -26.99
N PRO A 48 0.60 12.94 -27.08
CA PRO A 48 -0.40 13.22 -26.05
C PRO A 48 -1.43 12.08 -25.97
N TYR A 49 -2.25 12.07 -24.90
CA TYR A 49 -3.34 11.12 -24.78
C TYR A 49 -4.37 11.30 -25.89
N GLU A 50 -4.76 10.18 -26.51
CA GLU A 50 -5.89 10.10 -27.44
C GLU A 50 -7.12 9.65 -26.64
N VAL A 51 -8.05 10.58 -26.41
CA VAL A 51 -9.22 10.36 -25.56
C VAL A 51 -10.44 10.09 -26.41
N TYR A 52 -11.12 8.96 -26.18
CA TYR A 52 -12.35 8.58 -26.87
C TYR A 52 -13.54 8.69 -25.93
N LEU A 53 -14.74 8.85 -26.48
CA LEU A 53 -15.96 8.97 -25.68
C LEU A 53 -16.31 7.63 -25.02
N THR A 54 -16.22 6.52 -25.78
CA THR A 54 -16.64 5.18 -25.34
C THR A 54 -15.49 4.18 -25.35
N LYS A 55 -15.61 3.12 -24.53
CA LYS A 55 -14.68 1.97 -24.56
C LYS A 55 -14.63 1.31 -25.91
N ALA A 56 -15.79 1.16 -26.59
CA ALA A 56 -15.85 0.52 -27.91
C ALA A 56 -15.05 1.29 -28.97
N ALA A 57 -15.14 2.63 -29.00
CA ALA A 57 -14.36 3.46 -29.93
C ALA A 57 -12.86 3.39 -29.60
N LYS A 58 -12.49 3.42 -28.30
CA LYS A 58 -11.11 3.22 -27.84
C LYS A 58 -10.54 1.90 -28.34
N ASP A 59 -11.27 0.80 -28.11
CA ASP A 59 -10.80 -0.54 -28.47
C ASP A 59 -10.60 -0.70 -29.99
N ASN A 60 -11.49 -0.13 -30.79
CA ASN A 60 -11.32 -0.11 -32.26
C ASN A 60 -10.07 0.69 -32.63
N ALA A 61 -9.84 1.84 -32.03
CA ALA A 61 -8.65 2.66 -32.25
C ALA A 61 -7.35 1.95 -31.89
N ILE A 62 -7.36 1.18 -30.79
CA ILE A 62 -6.23 0.34 -30.39
C ILE A 62 -5.90 -0.69 -31.46
N ILE A 63 -6.91 -1.42 -31.93
CA ILE A 63 -6.73 -2.43 -32.99
C ILE A 63 -6.21 -1.79 -34.28
N ASP A 64 -6.78 -0.67 -34.71
CA ASP A 64 -6.35 0.05 -35.91
C ASP A 64 -4.91 0.57 -35.79
N CYS A 65 -4.51 1.05 -34.61
CA CYS A 65 -3.14 1.46 -34.32
C CYS A 65 -2.18 0.27 -34.46
N ILE A 66 -2.50 -0.88 -33.87
CA ILE A 66 -1.68 -2.11 -33.96
C ILE A 66 -1.59 -2.59 -35.39
N LYS A 67 -2.71 -2.64 -36.15
CA LYS A 67 -2.73 -3.00 -37.60
C LYS A 67 -1.80 -2.11 -38.41
N THR A 68 -1.87 -0.81 -38.16
CA THR A 68 -1.06 0.19 -38.86
C THR A 68 0.44 0.01 -38.60
N ALA A 69 0.80 -0.26 -37.34
CA ALA A 69 2.18 -0.49 -36.95
C ALA A 69 2.69 -1.83 -37.50
N HIS A 70 1.89 -2.89 -37.38
CA HIS A 70 2.23 -4.24 -37.87
C HIS A 70 2.44 -4.26 -39.39
N ALA A 71 1.60 -3.55 -40.15
CA ALA A 71 1.76 -3.41 -41.57
C ALA A 71 3.08 -2.72 -42.01
N LYS A 72 3.71 -1.95 -41.10
CA LYS A 72 5.01 -1.31 -41.30
C LYS A 72 6.17 -2.13 -40.73
N ASN A 73 5.92 -3.34 -40.25
CA ASN A 73 6.87 -4.14 -39.50
C ASN A 73 7.39 -3.44 -38.22
N GLN A 74 6.66 -2.44 -37.69
CA GLN A 74 7.03 -1.78 -36.43
C GLN A 74 6.71 -2.70 -35.25
N PRO A 75 7.68 -3.00 -34.36
CA PRO A 75 7.40 -3.75 -33.13
C PRO A 75 6.49 -2.96 -32.21
N VAL A 76 5.52 -3.64 -31.58
CA VAL A 76 4.52 -3.03 -30.68
C VAL A 76 4.52 -3.72 -29.34
N LEU A 77 4.64 -2.94 -28.26
CA LEU A 77 4.37 -3.39 -26.90
C LEU A 77 3.12 -2.70 -26.37
N VAL A 78 2.08 -3.49 -26.11
CA VAL A 78 0.80 -3.01 -25.61
C VAL A 78 0.76 -3.19 -24.10
N GLY A 79 0.49 -2.13 -23.35
CA GLY A 79 0.22 -2.17 -21.90
C GLY A 79 -1.28 -2.20 -21.63
N THR A 80 -1.76 -3.18 -20.88
CA THR A 80 -3.15 -3.32 -20.42
C THR A 80 -3.24 -3.24 -18.91
N SER A 81 -4.39 -2.86 -18.35
CA SER A 81 -4.60 -2.73 -16.91
C SER A 81 -4.85 -4.06 -16.19
N SER A 82 -5.29 -5.11 -16.91
CA SER A 82 -5.55 -6.42 -16.35
C SER A 82 -5.18 -7.56 -17.29
N ILE A 83 -5.12 -8.78 -16.75
CA ILE A 83 -4.85 -10.01 -17.50
C ILE A 83 -6.01 -10.29 -18.45
N GLU A 84 -7.25 -10.13 -17.98
CA GLU A 84 -8.47 -10.37 -18.75
C GLU A 84 -8.51 -9.50 -20.00
N LEU A 85 -8.19 -8.21 -19.85
CA LEU A 85 -8.13 -7.29 -21.01
C LEU A 85 -7.00 -7.65 -21.98
N SER A 86 -5.90 -8.23 -21.50
CA SER A 86 -4.82 -8.69 -22.38
C SER A 86 -5.23 -9.90 -23.20
N GLU A 87 -5.97 -10.84 -22.60
CA GLU A 87 -6.50 -12.03 -23.28
C GLU A 87 -7.60 -11.66 -24.29
N GLU A 88 -8.52 -10.75 -23.92
CA GLU A 88 -9.56 -10.24 -24.82
C GLU A 88 -8.93 -9.55 -26.05
N LEU A 89 -7.97 -8.65 -25.84
CA LEU A 89 -7.29 -7.95 -26.93
C LEU A 89 -6.56 -8.94 -27.85
N SER A 90 -5.88 -9.94 -27.28
CA SER A 90 -5.19 -10.99 -28.02
C SER A 90 -6.18 -11.77 -28.92
N GLY A 91 -7.36 -12.14 -28.39
CA GLY A 91 -8.42 -12.81 -29.14
C GLY A 91 -8.95 -11.97 -30.32
N ARG A 92 -9.14 -10.67 -30.06
CA ARG A 92 -9.59 -9.72 -31.11
C ARG A 92 -8.53 -9.55 -32.21
N LEU A 93 -7.25 -9.47 -31.87
CA LEU A 93 -6.16 -9.38 -32.84
C LEU A 93 -6.02 -10.68 -33.64
N ALA A 94 -6.19 -11.85 -33.03
CA ALA A 94 -6.17 -13.13 -33.70
C ALA A 94 -7.31 -13.23 -34.78
N ALA A 95 -8.50 -12.70 -34.49
CA ALA A 95 -9.60 -12.62 -35.43
C ALA A 95 -9.27 -11.74 -36.67
N GLU A 96 -8.35 -10.77 -36.48
CA GLU A 96 -7.82 -9.91 -37.54
C GLU A 96 -6.55 -10.46 -38.21
N GLY A 97 -6.14 -11.68 -37.85
CA GLY A 97 -4.97 -12.35 -38.45
C GLY A 97 -3.62 -11.91 -37.86
N ILE A 98 -3.61 -11.20 -36.73
CA ILE A 98 -2.40 -10.75 -36.07
C ILE A 98 -2.14 -11.63 -34.84
N THR A 99 -0.98 -12.31 -34.80
CA THR A 99 -0.56 -13.11 -33.66
C THR A 99 0.13 -12.21 -32.63
N ALA A 100 -0.37 -12.19 -31.40
CA ALA A 100 0.20 -11.45 -30.31
C ALA A 100 0.74 -12.38 -29.22
N ASN A 101 1.91 -12.07 -28.67
CA ASN A 101 2.46 -12.75 -27.50
C ASN A 101 1.91 -12.07 -26.23
N VAL A 102 1.27 -12.85 -25.35
CA VAL A 102 0.69 -12.33 -24.10
C VAL A 102 1.59 -12.68 -22.93
N LEU A 103 1.94 -11.67 -22.14
CA LEU A 103 2.69 -11.81 -20.90
C LEU A 103 1.71 -11.86 -19.73
N ASN A 104 1.56 -13.03 -19.13
CA ASN A 104 0.74 -13.24 -17.92
C ASN A 104 1.68 -13.70 -16.82
N ALA A 105 1.65 -13.09 -15.67
CA ALA A 105 2.50 -13.34 -14.49
C ALA A 105 2.53 -14.81 -13.95
N LYS A 106 2.26 -15.79 -14.81
CA LYS A 106 2.21 -17.22 -14.45
C LYS A 106 3.55 -17.95 -14.59
N ASN A 107 4.53 -17.36 -15.30
CA ASN A 107 5.83 -18.00 -15.52
C ASN A 107 6.91 -16.96 -15.88
N ASP A 108 7.67 -16.51 -14.87
CA ASP A 108 8.66 -15.43 -14.99
C ASP A 108 9.78 -15.73 -16.00
N GLU A 109 10.16 -17.00 -16.20
CA GLU A 109 11.24 -17.38 -17.14
C GLU A 109 10.79 -17.22 -18.60
N LEU A 110 9.57 -17.67 -18.92
CA LEU A 110 8.98 -17.49 -20.25
C LEU A 110 8.73 -16.02 -20.56
N GLU A 111 8.32 -15.23 -19.59
CA GLU A 111 8.15 -13.78 -19.75
C GLU A 111 9.44 -13.10 -20.16
N ALA A 112 10.54 -13.45 -19.52
CA ALA A 112 11.84 -12.87 -19.85
C ALA A 112 12.29 -13.17 -21.28
N GLU A 113 11.95 -14.36 -21.82
CA GLU A 113 12.24 -14.74 -23.21
C GLU A 113 11.34 -13.96 -24.18
N ILE A 114 10.04 -13.93 -23.94
CA ILE A 114 9.08 -13.21 -24.81
C ILE A 114 9.44 -11.73 -24.88
N ILE A 115 9.78 -11.10 -23.76
CA ILE A 115 10.15 -9.68 -23.71
C ILE A 115 11.42 -9.39 -24.50
N LYS A 116 12.41 -10.26 -24.47
CA LYS A 116 13.64 -10.08 -25.26
C LYS A 116 13.35 -10.04 -26.77
N GLU A 117 12.34 -10.76 -27.20
CA GLU A 117 11.94 -10.84 -28.60
C GLU A 117 10.92 -9.75 -29.00
N ALA A 118 10.38 -9.00 -28.05
CA ALA A 118 9.37 -7.95 -28.30
C ALA A 118 9.88 -6.80 -29.19
N GLY A 119 11.19 -6.65 -29.36
CA GLY A 119 11.78 -5.65 -30.26
C GLY A 119 12.01 -6.10 -31.69
N ARG A 120 11.62 -7.34 -32.07
CA ARG A 120 11.73 -7.81 -33.46
C ARG A 120 10.74 -7.10 -34.38
N PRO A 121 11.12 -6.83 -35.64
CA PRO A 121 10.20 -6.28 -36.65
C PRO A 121 8.90 -7.05 -36.69
N GLY A 122 7.77 -6.35 -36.65
CA GLY A 122 6.42 -6.92 -36.72
C GLY A 122 5.96 -7.67 -35.47
N ALA A 123 6.75 -7.78 -34.42
CA ALA A 123 6.34 -8.41 -33.17
C ALA A 123 5.24 -7.58 -32.47
N VAL A 124 4.18 -8.25 -32.01
CA VAL A 124 3.13 -7.67 -31.18
C VAL A 124 3.16 -8.39 -29.84
N THR A 125 3.44 -7.65 -28.79
CA THR A 125 3.50 -8.17 -27.41
C THR A 125 2.51 -7.42 -26.54
N ILE A 126 1.67 -8.14 -25.80
CA ILE A 126 0.70 -7.57 -24.85
C ILE A 126 1.18 -7.89 -23.43
N SER A 127 1.27 -6.88 -22.59
CA SER A 127 1.74 -7.00 -21.21
C SER A 127 0.70 -6.44 -20.25
N ALA A 128 0.22 -7.27 -19.32
CA ALA A 128 -0.59 -6.82 -18.20
C ALA A 128 0.30 -6.21 -17.12
N ASN A 129 -0.12 -5.10 -16.51
CA ASN A 129 0.47 -4.49 -15.32
C ASN A 129 2.02 -4.41 -15.27
N MET A 130 2.66 -3.99 -16.37
CA MET A 130 4.12 -3.81 -16.42
C MET A 130 4.93 -5.11 -16.18
N SER A 131 4.42 -6.28 -16.51
CA SER A 131 5.18 -7.55 -16.52
C SER A 131 6.53 -7.37 -17.21
N GLY A 132 7.52 -8.16 -16.84
CA GLY A 132 8.88 -8.09 -17.38
C GLY A 132 9.66 -6.85 -16.95
N ARG A 133 9.34 -6.23 -15.80
CA ARG A 133 10.13 -5.13 -15.24
C ARG A 133 11.55 -5.62 -14.95
N GLY A 134 12.55 -4.82 -15.36
CA GLY A 134 13.96 -5.18 -15.21
C GLY A 134 14.58 -5.85 -16.44
N VAL A 135 13.77 -6.34 -17.39
CA VAL A 135 14.27 -6.88 -18.67
C VAL A 135 14.37 -5.76 -19.69
N ASP A 136 15.49 -5.71 -20.40
CA ASP A 136 15.72 -4.77 -21.50
C ASP A 136 15.14 -5.30 -22.82
N ILE A 137 14.41 -4.42 -23.53
CA ILE A 137 13.88 -4.72 -24.87
C ILE A 137 14.84 -4.12 -25.88
N LYS A 138 15.53 -5.00 -26.60
CA LYS A 138 16.48 -4.61 -27.64
C LYS A 138 15.78 -4.59 -29.00
N LEU A 139 16.00 -3.53 -29.77
CA LEU A 139 15.49 -3.46 -31.13
C LEU A 139 16.17 -4.53 -31.99
N GLY A 140 15.37 -5.26 -32.78
CA GLY A 140 15.83 -6.34 -33.64
C GLY A 140 15.88 -7.71 -32.96
N GLY A 141 15.41 -7.83 -31.69
CA GLY A 141 15.40 -9.06 -30.89
C GLY A 141 16.60 -9.19 -29.98
N ALA A 142 16.71 -10.30 -29.26
CA ALA A 142 17.75 -10.55 -28.27
C ALA A 142 19.18 -10.44 -28.82
N ASP A 143 19.37 -10.85 -30.06
CA ASP A 143 20.65 -10.84 -30.79
C ASP A 143 20.90 -9.54 -31.58
N GLU A 144 19.95 -8.62 -31.60
CA GLU A 144 19.97 -7.35 -32.35
C GLU A 144 20.18 -7.54 -33.89
N SER A 145 19.98 -8.73 -34.42
CA SER A 145 20.27 -9.07 -35.84
C SER A 145 19.40 -8.29 -36.81
N GLN A 146 18.18 -7.90 -36.41
CA GLN A 146 17.23 -7.13 -37.23
C GLN A 146 17.06 -5.68 -36.76
N LYS A 147 18.07 -5.13 -36.06
CA LYS A 147 18.01 -3.79 -35.48
C LYS A 147 17.75 -2.70 -36.52
N ASP A 148 18.45 -2.74 -37.64
CA ASP A 148 18.31 -1.72 -38.70
C ASP A 148 16.91 -1.72 -39.29
N GLU A 149 16.30 -2.89 -39.44
CA GLU A 149 14.91 -3.02 -39.93
C GLU A 149 13.92 -2.45 -38.91
N ALA A 150 14.06 -2.77 -37.61
CA ALA A 150 13.22 -2.24 -36.57
C ALA A 150 13.36 -0.70 -36.44
N VAL A 151 14.58 -0.18 -36.59
CA VAL A 151 14.86 1.28 -36.60
C VAL A 151 14.21 1.94 -37.84
N ALA A 152 14.30 1.33 -39.02
CA ALA A 152 13.69 1.86 -40.24
C ALA A 152 12.15 1.86 -40.13
N ALA A 153 11.56 0.91 -39.39
CA ALA A 153 10.12 0.83 -39.13
C ALA A 153 9.63 1.89 -38.11
N GLY A 154 10.54 2.62 -37.41
CA GLY A 154 10.21 3.64 -36.43
C GLY A 154 10.58 3.29 -34.99
N GLY A 155 11.23 2.14 -34.75
CA GLY A 155 11.56 1.61 -33.46
C GLY A 155 10.36 1.04 -32.72
N LEU A 156 10.53 0.73 -31.44
CA LEU A 156 9.48 0.13 -30.61
C LEU A 156 8.35 1.14 -30.33
N LEU A 157 7.12 0.79 -30.74
CA LEU A 157 5.90 1.51 -30.36
C LEU A 157 5.41 0.99 -29.01
N ILE A 158 5.27 1.87 -28.04
CA ILE A 158 4.55 1.63 -26.79
C ILE A 158 3.11 2.09 -26.96
N LEU A 159 2.17 1.19 -26.73
CA LEU A 159 0.75 1.50 -26.76
C LEU A 159 0.11 1.25 -25.40
N GLY A 160 -0.15 2.32 -24.64
CA GLY A 160 -0.90 2.27 -23.39
C GLY A 160 -2.40 2.25 -23.67
N THR A 161 -3.14 1.30 -23.10
CA THR A 161 -4.59 1.19 -23.26
C THR A 161 -5.36 1.74 -22.05
N PHE A 162 -4.67 2.31 -21.09
CA PHE A 162 -5.23 2.89 -19.87
C PHE A 162 -4.35 4.04 -19.37
N MET A 163 -4.90 4.88 -18.53
CA MET A 163 -4.16 5.88 -17.77
C MET A 163 -3.85 5.33 -16.36
N SER A 164 -2.59 5.37 -15.95
CA SER A 164 -2.21 4.99 -14.59
C SER A 164 -2.68 6.04 -13.57
N GLU A 165 -2.90 5.63 -12.32
CA GLU A 165 -3.23 6.56 -11.21
C GLU A 165 -2.11 7.58 -10.94
N SER A 166 -0.92 7.38 -11.49
CA SER A 166 0.19 8.34 -11.40
C SER A 166 0.93 8.49 -12.71
N GLU A 167 1.39 9.69 -13.03
CA GLU A 167 2.23 9.98 -14.19
C GLU A 167 3.47 9.08 -14.24
N ARG A 168 4.00 8.72 -13.08
CA ARG A 168 5.13 7.81 -12.94
C ARG A 168 4.85 6.43 -13.56
N GLY A 169 3.62 5.90 -13.42
CA GLY A 169 3.20 4.64 -14.03
C GLY A 169 3.29 4.71 -15.55
N ASP A 170 2.72 5.74 -16.15
CA ASP A 170 2.75 5.93 -17.60
C ASP A 170 4.17 6.15 -18.13
N MET A 171 4.97 6.92 -17.41
CA MET A 171 6.38 7.14 -17.74
C MET A 171 7.21 5.84 -17.67
N GLN A 172 6.89 4.91 -16.77
CA GLN A 172 7.55 3.61 -16.70
C GLN A 172 7.22 2.74 -17.92
N LEU A 173 5.97 2.82 -18.42
CA LEU A 173 5.57 2.14 -19.65
C LEU A 173 6.23 2.79 -20.86
N ARG A 174 6.17 4.12 -21.01
CA ARG A 174 6.88 4.89 -22.05
C ARG A 174 8.37 4.57 -22.08
N GLY A 175 8.99 4.44 -20.91
CA GLY A 175 10.42 4.15 -20.73
C GLY A 175 10.86 2.75 -21.18
N ARG A 176 9.95 1.91 -21.67
CA ARG A 176 10.30 0.64 -22.32
C ARG A 176 10.86 0.85 -23.72
N SER A 177 10.54 1.99 -24.37
CA SER A 177 11.03 2.37 -25.70
C SER A 177 11.99 3.56 -25.63
N GLY A 178 12.77 3.77 -26.68
CA GLY A 178 13.70 4.88 -26.81
C GLY A 178 14.89 4.84 -25.84
N ARG A 179 15.36 3.63 -25.50
CA ARG A 179 16.49 3.44 -24.60
C ARG A 179 17.81 3.67 -25.32
N GLN A 180 18.82 4.17 -24.58
CA GLN A 180 20.18 4.38 -25.08
C GLN A 180 20.30 5.20 -26.39
N GLY A 181 19.31 6.09 -26.64
CA GLY A 181 19.27 6.90 -27.85
C GLY A 181 18.64 6.18 -29.07
N ASP A 182 18.06 5.01 -28.90
CA ASP A 182 17.27 4.35 -29.94
C ASP A 182 16.02 5.17 -30.30
N VAL A 183 15.54 5.03 -31.51
CA VAL A 183 14.26 5.58 -31.94
C VAL A 183 13.11 4.80 -31.33
N GLY A 184 11.97 5.45 -31.17
CA GLY A 184 10.76 4.82 -30.67
C GLY A 184 9.60 5.78 -30.57
N GLU A 185 8.45 5.27 -30.20
CA GLU A 185 7.21 6.04 -30.14
C GLU A 185 6.37 5.56 -28.95
N SER A 186 5.61 6.47 -28.34
CA SER A 186 4.62 6.08 -27.34
C SER A 186 3.30 6.77 -27.58
N ARG A 187 2.22 6.00 -27.54
CA ARG A 187 0.83 6.45 -27.63
C ARG A 187 0.01 5.88 -26.49
N PHE A 188 -0.92 6.68 -26.00
CA PHE A 188 -1.88 6.26 -24.98
C PHE A 188 -3.27 6.54 -25.48
N ILE A 189 -4.08 5.49 -25.59
CA ILE A 189 -5.45 5.53 -26.10
C ILE A 189 -6.37 5.16 -24.93
N ILE A 190 -7.20 6.11 -24.51
CA ILE A 190 -8.07 6.01 -23.34
C ILE A 190 -9.49 6.44 -23.65
N SER A 191 -10.45 6.14 -22.78
CA SER A 191 -11.84 6.57 -22.95
C SER A 191 -12.36 7.28 -21.67
N LEU A 192 -13.42 8.10 -21.85
CA LEU A 192 -14.14 8.70 -20.71
C LEU A 192 -14.94 7.67 -19.90
N GLU A 193 -15.00 6.41 -20.36
CA GLU A 193 -15.64 5.28 -19.67
C GLU A 193 -14.63 4.35 -19.00
N ASP A 194 -13.32 4.68 -19.00
CA ASP A 194 -12.32 3.92 -18.29
C ASP A 194 -12.53 4.02 -16.78
N GLU A 195 -12.09 3.01 -16.04
CA GLU A 195 -12.32 2.88 -14.62
C GLU A 195 -11.88 4.12 -13.84
N ILE A 196 -10.68 4.63 -14.08
CA ILE A 196 -10.18 5.85 -13.44
C ILE A 196 -11.06 7.08 -13.72
N MET A 197 -11.63 7.18 -14.94
CA MET A 197 -12.50 8.28 -15.34
C MET A 197 -13.86 8.20 -14.65
N THR A 198 -14.38 6.98 -14.47
CA THR A 198 -15.65 6.75 -13.76
C THR A 198 -15.49 6.87 -12.26
N LYS A 199 -14.41 6.36 -11.68
CA LYS A 199 -14.06 6.49 -10.26
C LYS A 199 -14.02 7.96 -9.81
N TYR A 200 -13.41 8.82 -10.62
CA TYR A 200 -13.32 10.26 -10.33
C TYR A 200 -14.42 11.10 -11.01
N GLU A 201 -15.48 10.45 -11.47
CA GLU A 201 -16.67 11.11 -11.98
C GLU A 201 -16.37 12.20 -13.04
N ILE A 202 -15.54 11.90 -14.02
CA ILE A 202 -15.16 12.85 -15.10
C ILE A 202 -16.34 13.63 -15.67
N LYS A 203 -17.53 13.00 -15.72
CA LYS A 203 -18.76 13.61 -16.22
C LYS A 203 -19.19 14.85 -15.42
N LYS A 204 -18.90 14.88 -14.11
CA LYS A 204 -19.18 16.03 -13.26
C LYS A 204 -18.14 17.15 -13.43
N LEU A 205 -16.89 16.80 -13.74
CA LEU A 205 -15.79 17.75 -13.90
C LEU A 205 -15.86 18.49 -15.25
N ILE A 206 -16.30 17.82 -16.31
CA ILE A 206 -16.46 18.46 -17.63
C ILE A 206 -17.74 19.29 -17.66
N PRO A 207 -17.65 20.61 -17.96
CA PRO A 207 -18.85 21.42 -18.12
C PRO A 207 -19.77 20.83 -19.21
N LYS A 208 -21.09 20.78 -18.95
CA LYS A 208 -22.10 20.13 -19.83
C LYS A 208 -21.97 20.53 -21.31
N ARG A 209 -21.62 21.79 -21.61
CA ARG A 209 -21.45 22.31 -22.99
C ARG A 209 -20.24 21.72 -23.72
N HIS A 210 -19.27 21.18 -23.00
CA HIS A 210 -18.04 20.58 -23.55
C HIS A 210 -18.06 19.05 -23.49
N TYR A 211 -19.07 18.45 -22.85
CA TYR A 211 -19.19 16.99 -22.80
C TYR A 211 -19.64 16.47 -24.17
N PRO A 212 -18.89 15.55 -24.80
CA PRO A 212 -19.26 15.01 -26.10
C PRO A 212 -20.58 14.26 -26.03
N THR A 213 -21.52 14.58 -26.92
CA THR A 213 -22.86 13.97 -26.96
C THR A 213 -23.02 12.90 -28.01
N ALA A 214 -22.08 12.83 -28.96
CA ALA A 214 -22.10 11.88 -30.05
C ALA A 214 -20.74 11.19 -30.22
N GLU A 215 -20.79 9.88 -30.41
CA GLU A 215 -19.61 9.09 -30.76
C GLU A 215 -19.25 9.33 -32.23
N THR A 216 -18.04 9.82 -32.46
CA THR A 216 -17.54 10.16 -33.78
C THR A 216 -16.54 9.16 -34.34
N GLY A 217 -16.13 8.15 -33.53
CA GLY A 217 -15.04 7.24 -33.85
C GLY A 217 -13.67 7.92 -33.97
N ARG A 218 -13.56 9.18 -33.52
CA ARG A 218 -12.33 9.97 -33.52
C ARG A 218 -11.97 10.42 -32.12
N PRO A 219 -10.66 10.68 -31.82
CA PRO A 219 -10.27 11.25 -30.58
C PRO A 219 -10.95 12.61 -30.32
N ILE A 220 -11.26 12.90 -29.05
CA ILE A 220 -11.81 14.17 -28.60
C ILE A 220 -10.70 15.22 -28.67
N ASP A 221 -10.94 16.32 -29.39
CA ASP A 221 -10.00 17.43 -29.54
C ASP A 221 -10.41 18.68 -28.73
N ASP A 222 -11.29 18.53 -27.75
CA ASP A 222 -11.67 19.63 -26.88
C ASP A 222 -10.63 19.82 -25.75
N LYS A 223 -9.96 20.97 -25.76
CA LYS A 223 -8.93 21.31 -24.77
C LYS A 223 -9.41 21.30 -23.31
N ILE A 224 -10.70 21.55 -23.09
CA ILE A 224 -11.28 21.56 -21.73
C ILE A 224 -11.41 20.10 -21.26
N VAL A 225 -11.91 19.21 -22.11
CA VAL A 225 -11.99 17.78 -21.81
C VAL A 225 -10.60 17.21 -21.51
N LEU A 226 -9.63 17.48 -22.39
CA LEU A 226 -8.26 16.97 -22.20
C LEU A 226 -7.63 17.48 -20.89
N ARG A 227 -7.87 18.75 -20.53
CA ARG A 227 -7.37 19.32 -19.26
C ARG A 227 -8.02 18.66 -18.04
N GLU A 228 -9.32 18.33 -18.08
CA GLU A 228 -9.98 17.63 -16.98
C GLU A 228 -9.51 16.17 -16.89
N VAL A 229 -9.21 15.51 -18.00
CA VAL A 229 -8.55 14.19 -18.03
C VAL A 229 -7.19 14.24 -17.32
N ASP A 230 -6.32 15.20 -17.65
CA ASP A 230 -5.04 15.39 -16.97
C ASP A 230 -5.21 15.73 -15.47
N ARG A 231 -6.31 16.41 -15.12
CA ARG A 231 -6.62 16.73 -13.74
C ARG A 231 -6.96 15.49 -12.92
N ILE A 232 -7.67 14.52 -13.49
CA ILE A 232 -8.00 13.25 -12.82
C ILE A 232 -6.73 12.53 -12.37
N GLN A 233 -5.73 12.41 -13.23
CA GLN A 233 -4.48 11.75 -12.84
C GLN A 233 -3.81 12.44 -11.65
N ARG A 234 -3.84 13.76 -11.60
CA ARG A 234 -3.29 14.53 -10.47
C ARG A 234 -4.08 14.33 -9.18
N ILE A 235 -5.42 14.25 -9.27
CA ILE A 235 -6.29 13.93 -8.13
C ILE A 235 -5.96 12.52 -7.63
N ALA A 236 -5.98 11.51 -8.49
CA ALA A 236 -5.67 10.12 -8.16
C ALA A 236 -4.29 9.97 -7.49
N GLN A 237 -3.29 10.67 -8.00
CA GLN A 237 -1.95 10.69 -7.41
C GLN A 237 -1.95 11.35 -6.02
N GLY A 238 -2.73 12.43 -5.83
CA GLY A 238 -2.90 13.10 -4.54
C GLY A 238 -3.55 12.18 -3.51
N ASP A 239 -4.65 11.52 -3.87
CA ASP A 239 -5.38 10.58 -3.00
C ASP A 239 -4.49 9.41 -2.57
N THR A 240 -3.75 8.83 -3.51
CA THR A 240 -2.77 7.77 -3.21
C THR A 240 -1.68 8.25 -2.24
N LEU A 241 -1.19 9.47 -2.38
CA LEU A 241 -0.21 10.06 -1.46
C LEU A 241 -0.82 10.26 -0.06
N GLU A 242 -2.03 10.81 0.02
CA GLU A 242 -2.71 11.02 1.30
C GLU A 242 -3.01 9.69 2.00
N LEU A 243 -3.46 8.66 1.27
CA LEU A 243 -3.63 7.32 1.82
C LEU A 243 -2.31 6.78 2.41
N ARG A 244 -1.20 6.90 1.68
CA ARG A 244 0.12 6.48 2.17
C ARG A 244 0.56 7.23 3.42
N LYS A 245 0.27 8.54 3.52
CA LYS A 245 0.56 9.33 4.72
C LYS A 245 -0.27 8.87 5.91
N ARG A 246 -1.56 8.59 5.71
CA ARG A 246 -2.44 8.05 6.77
C ARG A 246 -1.90 6.71 7.28
N LEU A 247 -1.62 5.76 6.38
CA LEU A 247 -1.04 4.46 6.74
C LEU A 247 0.29 4.60 7.51
N LEU A 248 1.14 5.55 7.12
CA LEU A 248 2.37 5.82 7.84
C LEU A 248 2.11 6.31 9.26
N LYS A 249 1.13 7.22 9.48
CA LYS A 249 0.75 7.69 10.81
C LYS A 249 0.32 6.55 11.74
N PHE A 250 -0.55 5.64 11.26
CA PHE A 250 -0.96 4.46 12.02
C PHE A 250 0.20 3.52 12.36
N THR A 251 1.16 3.39 11.45
CA THR A 251 2.31 2.49 11.66
C THR A 251 3.32 3.08 12.65
N MET A 252 3.51 4.41 12.65
CA MET A 252 4.58 5.05 13.42
C MET A 252 4.45 4.86 14.94
N ILE A 253 3.24 4.91 15.49
CA ILE A 253 3.04 4.77 16.94
C ILE A 253 3.39 3.34 17.40
N GLY A 254 2.90 2.32 16.69
CA GLY A 254 3.21 0.93 17.02
C GLY A 254 4.71 0.62 16.93
N GLU A 255 5.40 1.20 15.94
CA GLU A 255 6.85 1.03 15.80
C GLU A 255 7.65 1.78 16.88
N LYS A 256 7.19 2.95 17.33
CA LYS A 256 7.77 3.66 18.48
C LYS A 256 7.70 2.79 19.74
N HIS A 257 6.53 2.21 20.02
CA HIS A 257 6.33 1.33 21.17
C HIS A 257 7.12 0.03 21.01
N ARG A 258 7.15 -0.56 19.82
CA ARG A 258 7.97 -1.74 19.53
C ARG A 258 9.46 -1.49 19.84
N ASP A 259 9.99 -0.36 19.38
CA ASP A 259 11.41 -0.04 19.63
C ASP A 259 11.70 0.13 21.11
N ALA A 260 10.79 0.71 21.91
CA ALA A 260 10.93 0.82 23.35
C ALA A 260 10.93 -0.56 24.03
N VAL A 261 9.93 -1.41 23.73
CA VAL A 261 9.79 -2.75 24.30
C VAL A 261 10.96 -3.66 23.93
N PHE A 262 11.28 -3.73 22.62
CA PHE A 262 12.35 -4.60 22.13
C PHE A 262 13.74 -4.09 22.52
N GLY A 263 13.92 -2.77 22.66
CA GLY A 263 15.14 -2.18 23.20
C GLY A 263 15.37 -2.64 24.64
N ARG A 264 14.35 -2.51 25.51
CA ARG A 264 14.41 -2.97 26.92
C ARG A 264 14.62 -4.49 27.00
N ARG A 265 13.86 -5.25 26.24
CA ARG A 265 14.00 -6.71 26.16
C ARG A 265 15.43 -7.14 25.75
N LYS A 266 15.99 -6.47 24.75
CA LYS A 266 17.37 -6.71 24.31
C LYS A 266 18.38 -6.40 25.40
N ALA A 267 18.25 -5.26 26.08
CA ALA A 267 19.15 -4.87 27.17
C ALA A 267 19.16 -5.92 28.30
N PHE A 268 18.00 -6.47 28.67
CA PHE A 268 17.91 -7.58 29.62
C PHE A 268 18.57 -8.88 29.12
N LEU A 269 18.39 -9.21 27.85
CA LEU A 269 18.98 -10.40 27.24
C LEU A 269 20.51 -10.33 27.18
N THR A 270 21.04 -9.17 26.75
CA THR A 270 22.48 -8.96 26.59
C THR A 270 23.20 -8.68 27.89
N GLY A 271 22.46 -8.38 28.98
CA GLY A 271 23.04 -7.98 30.27
C GLY A 271 23.52 -6.52 30.29
N GLU A 272 23.10 -5.70 29.33
CA GLU A 272 23.34 -4.25 29.34
C GLU A 272 22.53 -3.54 30.45
N SER A 273 21.41 -4.13 30.87
CA SER A 273 20.61 -3.70 32.02
C SER A 273 20.39 -4.89 32.95
N GLU A 274 20.52 -4.64 34.25
CA GLU A 274 20.13 -5.60 35.29
C GLU A 274 18.61 -5.61 35.44
N VAL A 275 18.08 -6.75 35.85
CA VAL A 275 16.67 -6.90 36.19
C VAL A 275 16.57 -6.86 37.72
N ASP A 276 16.10 -5.73 38.27
CA ASP A 276 16.07 -5.42 39.67
C ASP A 276 14.67 -5.02 40.21
N ILE A 277 13.62 -5.35 39.45
CA ILE A 277 12.23 -5.00 39.77
C ILE A 277 11.82 -5.58 41.11
N TRP A 278 12.15 -6.85 41.39
CA TRP A 278 11.83 -7.46 42.68
C TRP A 278 12.57 -6.82 43.83
N GLN A 279 13.82 -6.41 43.63
CA GLN A 279 14.64 -5.72 44.62
C GLN A 279 14.09 -4.34 44.95
N ASN A 280 13.66 -3.59 43.92
CA ASN A 280 13.25 -2.20 44.07
C ASN A 280 11.80 -2.04 44.52
N GLU A 281 10.88 -2.80 43.90
CA GLU A 281 9.44 -2.64 44.13
C GLU A 281 8.91 -3.61 45.25
N PHE A 282 9.54 -4.78 45.42
CA PHE A 282 9.07 -5.86 46.30
C PHE A 282 10.19 -6.34 47.25
N ALA A 283 10.96 -5.44 47.86
CA ALA A 283 12.18 -5.75 48.62
C ALA A 283 12.00 -6.78 49.73
N ASN A 284 10.88 -6.76 50.45
CA ASN A 284 10.62 -7.70 51.55
C ASN A 284 10.42 -9.14 51.06
N ASP A 285 9.61 -9.27 50.00
CA ASP A 285 9.29 -10.58 49.39
C ASP A 285 10.51 -11.14 48.67
N TYR A 286 11.28 -10.27 47.99
CA TYR A 286 12.56 -10.63 47.39
C TYR A 286 13.56 -11.17 48.45
N SER A 287 13.69 -10.49 49.55
CA SER A 287 14.57 -10.93 50.65
C SER A 287 14.17 -12.30 51.20
N THR A 288 12.86 -12.56 51.33
CA THR A 288 12.33 -13.85 51.70
C THR A 288 12.61 -14.94 50.69
N ALA A 289 12.45 -14.63 49.39
CA ALA A 289 12.76 -15.55 48.31
C ALA A 289 14.26 -15.90 48.26
N VAL A 290 15.13 -14.90 48.46
CA VAL A 290 16.58 -15.09 48.50
C VAL A 290 16.99 -15.98 49.68
N GLN A 291 16.38 -15.78 50.85
CA GLN A 291 16.63 -16.66 52.02
C GLN A 291 16.19 -18.09 51.77
N LYS A 292 15.09 -18.29 51.04
CA LYS A 292 14.51 -19.61 50.76
C LYS A 292 15.25 -20.36 49.66
N PHE A 293 15.63 -19.67 48.57
CA PHE A 293 16.10 -20.31 47.33
C PHE A 293 17.53 -19.96 46.91
N GLY A 294 18.12 -18.93 47.48
CA GLY A 294 19.44 -18.38 47.15
C GLY A 294 19.38 -17.28 46.08
N GLU A 295 20.23 -16.29 46.19
CA GLU A 295 20.22 -15.07 45.39
C GLU A 295 20.42 -15.33 43.90
N ASP A 296 21.42 -16.16 43.52
CA ASP A 296 21.72 -16.45 42.13
C ASP A 296 20.52 -17.09 41.36
N LYS A 297 19.82 -18.01 42.05
CA LYS A 297 18.67 -18.68 41.45
C LYS A 297 17.45 -17.75 41.28
N VAL A 298 17.22 -16.91 42.29
CA VAL A 298 16.13 -15.93 42.27
C VAL A 298 16.36 -14.89 41.18
N ASN A 299 17.58 -14.38 41.03
CA ASN A 299 17.92 -13.43 39.98
C ASN A 299 17.84 -14.03 38.58
N ALA A 300 18.30 -15.28 38.41
CA ALA A 300 18.17 -16.00 37.14
C ALA A 300 16.70 -16.25 36.76
N LEU A 301 15.86 -16.59 37.76
CA LEU A 301 14.42 -16.76 37.54
C LEU A 301 13.75 -15.42 37.21
N GLN A 302 14.06 -14.34 37.96
CA GLN A 302 13.52 -13.00 37.69
C GLN A 302 13.76 -12.57 36.22
N LYS A 303 15.00 -12.78 35.73
CA LYS A 303 15.34 -12.48 34.34
C LYS A 303 14.47 -13.26 33.33
N ARG A 304 14.18 -14.52 33.60
CA ARG A 304 13.30 -15.33 32.74
C ARG A 304 11.86 -14.87 32.80
N VAL A 305 11.36 -14.55 34.00
CA VAL A 305 9.99 -14.09 34.24
C VAL A 305 9.73 -12.76 33.54
N ILE A 306 10.62 -11.76 33.69
CA ILE A 306 10.42 -10.45 33.03
C ILE A 306 10.36 -10.57 31.50
N LEU A 307 11.18 -11.44 30.91
CA LEU A 307 11.17 -11.66 29.47
C LEU A 307 9.85 -12.28 29.00
N GLN A 308 9.25 -13.17 29.79
CA GLN A 308 7.94 -13.74 29.51
C GLN A 308 6.85 -12.66 29.66
N VAL A 309 6.84 -11.94 30.76
CA VAL A 309 5.84 -10.89 31.04
C VAL A 309 5.85 -9.82 29.94
N ILE A 310 7.02 -9.38 29.49
CA ILE A 310 7.16 -8.45 28.38
C ILE A 310 6.53 -9.02 27.08
N ASN A 311 6.73 -10.32 26.80
CA ASN A 311 6.15 -10.94 25.61
C ASN A 311 4.62 -11.04 25.72
N GLU A 312 4.07 -11.39 26.89
CA GLU A 312 2.63 -11.46 27.14
C GLU A 312 1.98 -10.10 26.88
N TYR A 313 2.46 -9.06 27.54
CA TYR A 313 1.92 -7.70 27.36
C TYR A 313 2.12 -7.13 25.97
N TRP A 314 3.20 -7.47 25.29
CA TRP A 314 3.38 -7.07 23.89
C TRP A 314 2.38 -7.75 22.97
N SER A 315 2.06 -9.03 23.22
CA SER A 315 1.00 -9.73 22.48
C SER A 315 -0.36 -9.07 22.70
N ASP A 316 -0.70 -8.78 23.96
CA ASP A 316 -1.96 -8.11 24.30
C ASP A 316 -2.06 -6.71 23.68
N TYR A 317 -0.94 -5.96 23.64
CA TYR A 317 -0.86 -4.68 22.94
C TYR A 317 -1.15 -4.83 21.45
N LEU A 318 -0.57 -5.83 20.78
CA LEU A 318 -0.81 -6.07 19.35
C LEU A 318 -2.27 -6.44 19.06
N ASP A 319 -2.86 -7.29 19.90
CA ASP A 319 -4.27 -7.68 19.78
C ASP A 319 -5.19 -6.47 20.00
N TYR A 320 -4.91 -5.67 21.03
CA TYR A 320 -5.66 -4.45 21.30
C TYR A 320 -5.58 -3.44 20.15
N THR A 321 -4.39 -3.18 19.63
CA THR A 321 -4.20 -2.23 18.52
C THR A 321 -4.81 -2.72 17.21
N SER A 322 -4.89 -4.05 17.00
CA SER A 322 -5.60 -4.64 15.87
C SER A 322 -7.10 -4.40 15.99
N TYR A 323 -7.68 -4.72 17.17
CA TYR A 323 -9.09 -4.45 17.46
C TYR A 323 -9.45 -2.96 17.33
N LEU A 324 -8.58 -2.08 17.84
CA LEU A 324 -8.79 -0.64 17.77
C LEU A 324 -8.85 -0.13 16.33
N ARG A 325 -7.98 -0.66 15.45
CA ARG A 325 -7.98 -0.28 14.02
C ARG A 325 -9.30 -0.58 13.32
N ASP A 326 -9.90 -1.72 13.63
CA ASP A 326 -11.14 -2.13 12.97
C ASP A 326 -12.31 -1.18 13.28
N GLY A 327 -12.30 -0.55 14.46
CA GLY A 327 -13.39 0.35 14.91
C GLY A 327 -13.07 1.84 14.88
N ILE A 328 -11.82 2.26 14.64
CA ILE A 328 -11.39 3.65 14.84
C ILE A 328 -12.05 4.64 13.86
N HIS A 329 -12.43 4.18 12.68
CA HIS A 329 -13.13 4.99 11.68
C HIS A 329 -14.44 5.59 12.20
N LEU A 330 -15.12 4.92 13.13
CA LEU A 330 -16.37 5.41 13.75
C LEU A 330 -16.19 6.71 14.57
N THR A 331 -14.96 7.05 14.96
CA THR A 331 -14.67 8.31 15.69
C THR A 331 -14.96 9.56 14.86
N ARG A 332 -15.03 9.44 13.53
CA ARG A 332 -15.47 10.51 12.63
C ARG A 332 -16.87 10.98 12.91
N ILE A 333 -17.80 10.09 13.27
CA ILE A 333 -19.18 10.44 13.62
C ILE A 333 -19.19 11.45 14.77
N GLY A 334 -18.20 11.37 15.68
CA GLY A 334 -17.96 12.33 16.76
C GLY A 334 -17.11 13.55 16.37
N GLY A 335 -16.80 13.76 15.08
CA GLY A 335 -15.98 14.87 14.59
C GLY A 335 -14.48 14.77 14.93
N LYS A 336 -13.99 13.60 15.31
CA LYS A 336 -12.59 13.37 15.67
C LYS A 336 -11.81 12.80 14.51
N ASN A 337 -10.51 13.12 14.41
CA ASN A 337 -9.63 12.51 13.42
C ASN A 337 -9.23 11.09 13.86
N PRO A 338 -9.56 10.05 13.07
CA PRO A 338 -9.27 8.66 13.44
C PRO A 338 -7.80 8.37 13.72
N ALA A 339 -6.88 8.94 12.94
CA ALA A 339 -5.44 8.71 13.12
C ALA A 339 -4.91 9.32 14.42
N ASP A 340 -5.39 10.50 14.79
CA ASP A 340 -4.98 11.18 16.01
C ASP A 340 -5.57 10.46 17.25
N GLU A 341 -6.83 10.06 17.19
CA GLU A 341 -7.50 9.30 18.24
C GLU A 341 -6.85 7.92 18.45
N TYR A 342 -6.52 7.23 17.35
CA TYR A 342 -5.77 5.97 17.40
C TYR A 342 -4.44 6.14 18.13
N ASN A 343 -3.67 7.18 17.79
CA ASN A 343 -2.38 7.43 18.43
C ASN A 343 -2.53 7.71 19.94
N ILE A 344 -3.53 8.52 20.32
CA ILE A 344 -3.81 8.83 21.73
C ILE A 344 -4.17 7.55 22.49
N THR A 345 -5.09 6.76 21.98
CA THR A 345 -5.55 5.54 22.63
C THR A 345 -4.44 4.48 22.72
N CYS A 346 -3.59 4.36 21.69
CA CYS A 346 -2.42 3.48 21.73
C CYS A 346 -1.39 3.94 22.79
N GLU A 347 -1.14 5.24 22.92
CA GLU A 347 -0.22 5.80 23.93
C GLU A 347 -0.77 5.61 25.35
N GLU A 348 -2.08 5.80 25.56
CA GLU A 348 -2.73 5.55 26.84
C GLU A 348 -2.60 4.09 27.27
N PHE A 349 -2.90 3.16 26.37
CA PHE A 349 -2.76 1.73 26.65
C PHE A 349 -1.30 1.35 26.94
N PHE A 350 -0.36 1.86 26.14
CA PHE A 350 1.06 1.59 26.30
C PHE A 350 1.63 2.15 27.61
N SER A 351 1.17 3.33 28.03
CA SER A 351 1.58 3.94 29.30
C SER A 351 1.11 3.14 30.53
N GLY A 352 -0.07 2.50 30.43
CA GLY A 352 -0.57 1.59 31.47
C GLY A 352 0.18 0.26 31.57
N MET A 353 0.86 -0.13 30.50
CA MET A 353 1.55 -1.42 30.40
C MET A 353 2.74 -1.54 31.38
N GLU A 354 3.46 -0.45 31.67
CA GLU A 354 4.59 -0.47 32.63
C GLU A 354 4.13 -0.82 34.03
N GLU A 355 3.03 -0.23 34.49
CA GLU A 355 2.44 -0.48 35.81
C GLU A 355 1.97 -1.94 35.93
N GLN A 356 1.30 -2.43 34.89
CA GLN A 356 0.83 -3.81 34.82
C GLN A 356 1.98 -4.83 34.81
N VAL A 357 3.09 -4.53 34.14
CA VAL A 357 4.29 -5.38 34.15
C VAL A 357 4.85 -5.48 35.58
N ILE A 358 4.91 -4.38 36.32
CA ILE A 358 5.38 -4.38 37.70
C ILE A 358 4.45 -5.20 38.61
N ASP A 359 3.13 -4.99 38.49
CA ASP A 359 2.14 -5.74 39.27
C ASP A 359 2.23 -7.24 39.00
N THR A 360 2.32 -7.64 37.72
CA THR A 360 2.49 -9.04 37.35
C THR A 360 3.80 -9.64 37.87
N MET A 361 4.89 -8.88 37.85
CA MET A 361 6.15 -9.31 38.44
C MET A 361 6.01 -9.58 39.95
N GLY A 362 5.20 -8.76 40.67
CA GLY A 362 4.85 -8.99 42.07
C GLY A 362 4.06 -10.26 42.29
N GLU A 363 3.01 -10.50 41.47
CA GLU A 363 2.20 -11.72 41.53
C GLU A 363 3.03 -12.99 41.27
N ARG A 364 3.96 -12.92 40.32
CA ARG A 364 4.89 -14.02 40.02
C ARG A 364 5.84 -14.29 41.20
N LEU A 365 6.29 -13.23 41.91
CA LEU A 365 7.09 -13.38 43.12
C LEU A 365 6.30 -14.03 44.25
N GLN A 366 5.06 -13.64 44.48
CA GLN A 366 4.16 -14.29 45.45
C GLN A 366 3.94 -15.76 45.11
N THR A 367 3.74 -16.08 43.84
CA THR A 367 3.65 -17.46 43.37
C THR A 367 4.92 -18.25 43.70
N LEU A 368 6.11 -17.66 43.48
CA LEU A 368 7.39 -18.29 43.84
C LEU A 368 7.49 -18.57 45.35
N LEU A 369 7.07 -17.64 46.20
CA LEU A 369 7.11 -17.81 47.63
C LEU A 369 6.23 -18.93 48.15
N SER A 370 5.13 -19.23 47.47
CA SER A 370 4.21 -20.34 47.79
C SER A 370 4.77 -21.74 47.47
N LEU A 371 5.81 -21.85 46.63
CA LEU A 371 6.42 -23.11 46.21
C LEU A 371 7.49 -23.56 47.19
N ASP A 372 7.65 -24.87 47.37
CA ASP A 372 8.71 -25.46 48.18
C ASP A 372 10.05 -25.54 47.41
N ASN A 373 10.00 -25.73 46.11
CA ASN A 373 11.18 -25.79 45.24
C ASN A 373 11.06 -24.78 44.08
N ILE A 374 12.16 -24.04 43.81
CA ILE A 374 12.22 -23.06 42.69
C ILE A 374 12.03 -23.72 41.31
N ASP A 375 12.41 -25.00 41.15
CA ASP A 375 12.29 -25.73 39.90
C ASP A 375 10.83 -26.06 39.56
N ASP A 376 9.91 -26.00 40.53
CA ASP A 376 8.48 -26.18 40.36
C ASP A 376 7.82 -24.91 39.77
N PHE A 377 8.56 -23.81 39.66
CA PHE A 377 8.04 -22.58 39.08
C PHE A 377 7.85 -22.74 37.56
N VAL A 378 6.58 -22.87 37.14
CA VAL A 378 6.23 -23.03 35.72
C VAL A 378 6.31 -21.69 35.00
N ILE A 379 7.24 -21.58 34.07
CA ILE A 379 7.24 -20.52 33.07
C ILE A 379 6.55 -21.08 31.83
N ASN A 380 5.36 -20.57 31.51
CA ASN A 380 4.68 -20.92 30.27
C ASN A 380 5.49 -20.42 29.07
N THR A 381 6.43 -21.23 28.61
CA THR A 381 7.06 -20.99 27.31
C THR A 381 6.16 -21.58 26.26
N PRO A 382 5.75 -20.84 25.25
CA PRO A 382 5.03 -21.42 24.12
C PRO A 382 5.89 -22.55 23.54
N THR A 383 5.40 -23.78 23.66
CA THR A 383 6.10 -24.99 23.17
C THR A 383 5.97 -25.16 21.67
N GLU A 384 5.15 -24.33 21.01
CA GLU A 384 4.93 -24.33 19.57
C GLU A 384 5.63 -23.14 18.94
N LEU A 385 6.57 -23.43 18.07
CA LEU A 385 7.07 -22.44 17.11
C LEU A 385 5.93 -22.18 16.12
N TRP A 386 5.19 -21.10 16.32
CA TRP A 386 4.33 -20.54 15.29
C TRP A 386 5.23 -20.00 14.18
N THR A 387 5.58 -20.87 13.24
CA THR A 387 6.03 -20.41 11.94
C THR A 387 4.79 -19.82 11.25
N TYR A 388 4.64 -18.50 11.32
CA TYR A 388 3.80 -17.81 10.36
C TYR A 388 4.43 -18.04 8.98
N THR A 389 3.98 -19.06 8.30
CA THR A 389 4.03 -19.01 6.84
C THR A 389 3.09 -17.87 6.49
N LEU A 390 3.65 -16.70 6.18
CA LEU A 390 2.97 -15.65 5.45
C LEU A 390 2.63 -16.25 4.08
N ASN A 391 1.50 -16.95 4.00
CA ASN A 391 0.86 -17.17 2.73
C ASN A 391 0.52 -15.78 2.18
N GLU A 392 0.72 -15.61 0.89
CA GLU A 392 0.35 -14.39 0.14
C GLU A 392 -1.07 -13.89 0.47
N SER A 393 -1.97 -14.79 0.92
CA SER A 393 -3.31 -14.49 1.46
C SER A 393 -3.32 -13.61 2.73
N GLY A 394 -2.26 -13.57 3.53
CA GLY A 394 -2.19 -12.68 4.71
C GLY A 394 -1.84 -11.24 4.35
N GLU A 395 -1.03 -11.02 3.31
CA GLU A 395 -0.79 -9.67 2.77
C GLU A 395 -2.02 -9.12 2.03
N GLU A 396 -2.77 -9.98 1.34
CA GLU A 396 -4.03 -9.59 0.70
C GLU A 396 -5.12 -9.26 1.72
N LEU A 397 -5.24 -10.03 2.82
CA LEU A 397 -6.19 -9.74 3.90
C LEU A 397 -5.85 -8.44 4.62
N LEU A 398 -4.57 -8.16 4.88
CA LEU A 398 -4.14 -6.89 5.47
C LEU A 398 -4.36 -5.72 4.49
N LYS A 399 -4.04 -5.89 3.21
CA LYS A 399 -4.33 -4.89 2.17
C LYS A 399 -5.83 -4.67 2.01
N LYS A 400 -6.62 -5.74 2.00
CA LYS A 400 -8.06 -5.70 1.83
C LYS A 400 -8.74 -5.02 3.03
N SER A 401 -8.38 -5.37 4.26
CA SER A 401 -8.88 -4.73 5.47
C SER A 401 -8.52 -3.24 5.54
N PHE A 402 -7.27 -2.87 5.26
CA PHE A 402 -6.84 -1.46 5.24
C PHE A 402 -7.41 -0.66 4.05
N ILE A 403 -7.55 -1.30 2.89
CA ILE A 403 -8.07 -0.66 1.68
C ILE A 403 -9.59 -0.57 1.75
N GLU A 404 -10.30 -1.60 2.22
CA GLU A 404 -11.75 -1.57 2.41
C GLU A 404 -12.15 -0.57 3.49
N THR A 405 -11.40 -0.45 4.60
CA THR A 405 -11.64 0.59 5.61
C THR A 405 -11.35 1.99 5.09
N ALA A 406 -10.37 2.15 4.21
CA ALA A 406 -10.02 3.43 3.60
C ALA A 406 -10.95 3.80 2.42
N LEU A 407 -11.48 2.81 1.69
CA LEU A 407 -12.39 3.02 0.55
C LEU A 407 -13.85 3.14 0.99
N SER A 408 -14.28 2.47 2.06
CA SER A 408 -15.61 2.70 2.66
C SER A 408 -15.74 4.13 3.21
N GLU A 409 -14.61 4.78 3.51
CA GLU A 409 -14.57 6.20 3.85
C GLU A 409 -14.87 7.10 2.64
N GLU A 410 -14.58 6.68 1.40
CA GLU A 410 -14.86 7.47 0.18
C GLU A 410 -16.29 7.26 -0.34
N GLU A 411 -16.90 6.09 -0.13
CA GLU A 411 -18.27 5.83 -0.58
C GLU A 411 -19.31 6.52 0.33
N GLU A 412 -19.05 6.71 1.62
CA GLU A 412 -19.96 7.44 2.51
C GLU A 412 -19.90 8.96 2.33
N GLU A 413 -18.77 9.57 1.96
CA GLU A 413 -18.71 11.00 1.63
C GLU A 413 -19.56 11.36 0.40
N SER A 414 -19.81 10.41 -0.52
CA SER A 414 -20.66 10.64 -1.69
C SER A 414 -22.17 10.56 -1.39
N TYR A 415 -22.55 9.99 -0.24
CA TYR A 415 -23.95 9.77 0.10
C TYR A 415 -24.58 10.93 0.89
N TYR A 416 -23.76 11.78 1.56
CA TYR A 416 -24.26 12.88 2.38
C TYR A 416 -24.39 14.23 1.68
N ASP A 417 -23.91 14.37 0.44
CA ASP A 417 -23.97 15.65 -0.31
C ASP A 417 -25.19 15.76 -1.26
N ASN A 418 -26.17 14.82 -1.20
CA ASN A 418 -27.35 14.82 -2.04
C ASN A 418 -28.69 14.87 -1.26
N GLY A 419 -28.73 15.64 -0.22
CA GLY A 419 -29.97 15.83 0.55
C GLY A 419 -30.26 17.25 0.95
N ASP A 420 -30.59 18.10 -0.01
CA ASP A 420 -31.48 19.25 0.25
C ASP A 420 -32.22 19.61 -1.04
N ASP A 421 -33.51 19.42 -1.03
CA ASP A 421 -34.63 20.15 -1.58
C ASP A 421 -35.79 19.23 -1.93
N SER A 422 -36.82 19.17 -1.09
CA SER A 422 -38.21 19.51 -1.38
C SER A 422 -39.17 18.99 -0.32
N ASP A 423 -39.62 19.91 0.47
CA ASP A 423 -41.00 20.32 0.79
C ASP A 423 -42.11 19.26 0.90
N SER A 424 -42.74 19.34 2.08
CA SER A 424 -44.17 19.27 2.38
C SER A 424 -44.84 17.99 2.85
N ARG A 425 -45.33 18.14 4.06
CA ARG A 425 -46.69 17.78 4.59
C ARG A 425 -46.92 16.42 5.21
N ASP A 426 -47.17 16.58 6.50
CA ASP A 426 -48.31 16.17 7.33
C ASP A 426 -48.60 14.70 7.65
N GLU A 427 -48.76 14.55 8.93
CA GLU A 427 -49.76 13.81 9.73
C GLU A 427 -49.36 12.46 10.37
N ASP A 428 -49.21 12.58 11.66
CA ASP A 428 -49.87 11.86 12.78
C ASP A 428 -49.61 10.39 13.09
N GLU A 429 -49.37 10.25 14.41
CA GLU A 429 -49.76 9.14 15.31
C GLU A 429 -48.90 7.85 15.26
N THR A 430 -48.35 7.34 16.28
CA THR A 430 -48.66 7.11 17.69
C THR A 430 -47.51 6.30 18.31
N GLU A 431 -47.34 6.50 19.59
CA GLU A 431 -46.47 5.81 20.54
C GLU A 431 -46.51 4.29 20.48
N GLU A 432 -45.33 3.66 20.63
CA GLU A 432 -45.20 2.57 21.59
C GLU A 432 -43.73 2.42 22.04
N GLN A 433 -43.56 2.63 23.34
CA GLN A 433 -42.33 2.39 24.10
C GLN A 433 -42.05 0.88 24.19
N THR A 434 -40.85 0.45 23.94
CA THR A 434 -40.27 -0.67 24.70
C THR A 434 -38.78 -0.41 24.93
N ASP A 435 -38.48 -0.18 26.21
CA ASP A 435 -37.15 -0.20 26.82
C ASP A 435 -36.47 -1.53 26.59
N GLU A 436 -35.27 -1.49 26.03
CA GLU A 436 -34.21 -2.42 26.43
C GLU A 436 -32.83 -1.77 26.21
N LYS A 437 -32.23 -1.33 27.33
CA LYS A 437 -30.83 -0.91 27.41
C LYS A 437 -29.94 -2.16 27.48
N PRO A 438 -28.92 -2.30 26.63
CA PRO A 438 -27.79 -3.14 27.00
C PRO A 438 -26.81 -2.39 27.89
N ALA A 439 -26.44 -3.06 28.96
CA ALA A 439 -25.65 -2.59 30.07
C ALA A 439 -24.28 -2.02 29.67
N LYS A 440 -24.07 -0.76 29.98
CA LYS A 440 -22.75 -0.18 30.14
C LYS A 440 -22.08 -0.80 31.39
N LYS A 441 -21.11 -1.67 31.21
CA LYS A 441 -20.11 -1.93 32.25
C LYS A 441 -19.15 -0.74 32.23
N ALA A 442 -19.30 0.12 33.19
CA ALA A 442 -18.42 1.22 33.50
C ALA A 442 -17.06 0.65 33.91
N PHE A 443 -16.03 0.93 33.14
CA PHE A 443 -14.67 1.00 33.65
C PHE A 443 -14.45 2.42 34.14
N SER A 444 -14.80 2.68 35.40
CA SER A 444 -14.32 3.83 36.14
C SER A 444 -13.37 3.33 37.22
N GLN A 445 -12.10 3.37 36.95
CA GLN A 445 -11.10 3.40 38.03
C GLN A 445 -10.30 4.67 37.88
N ASN A 446 -10.35 5.48 38.92
CA ASN A 446 -9.58 6.70 39.14
C ASN A 446 -8.11 6.36 39.16
N TYR A 447 -7.36 6.79 38.14
CA TYR A 447 -5.90 6.72 38.16
C TYR A 447 -5.32 8.04 38.58
N SER A 448 -4.68 8.06 39.71
CA SER A 448 -3.80 9.14 40.17
C SER A 448 -2.45 8.98 39.46
N VAL A 449 -2.09 9.92 38.61
CA VAL A 449 -0.81 9.95 37.90
C VAL A 449 0.31 10.25 38.91
N ARG A 450 1.11 9.25 39.28
CA ARG A 450 2.44 9.47 39.85
C ARG A 450 3.47 9.43 38.72
N ARG A 451 4.08 10.60 38.45
CA ARG A 451 5.23 10.68 37.57
C ARG A 451 6.43 10.04 38.25
N ILE A 452 6.87 8.90 37.76
CA ILE A 452 8.18 8.34 38.06
C ILE A 452 9.11 8.76 36.93
N LYS A 453 10.16 9.52 37.28
CA LYS A 453 11.26 9.82 36.38
C LYS A 453 12.10 8.55 36.26
N ILE A 454 12.22 8.06 35.05
CA ILE A 454 13.22 7.10 34.63
C ILE A 454 14.23 7.84 33.75
#